data_32dd5c68b2eda2a1ae865701e05777a4
#
_entry.id   32dd5c68b2eda2a1ae865701e05777a4
#
_cell.length_a   1.000
_cell.length_b   1.000
_cell.length_c   1.000
_cell.angle_alpha   90.00
_cell.angle_beta   90.00
_cell.angle_gamma   90.00
#
_symmetry.space_group_name_H-M   'P 1'
#
loop_
_entity.id
_entity.type
_entity.pdbx_description
1 polymer ?
#
loop_
_entity_poly.entity_id
_entity_poly.type
_entity_poly.pdbx_seq_one_letter_code
_entity_poly.pdbx_strand_id
1 'polypeptide(L)'
;MPATAKTFGVVDRIKTYQSQMPATMAKIAGVLIDDPKAPLTLSITELAERAGTSAASVTRFCRMIGYAGYSPLRVAIAEDVGRSGAEAQAAWFADIGRSFGPDDPPDEIRRALLNAHVLSLQTTAGMLDLPTAIRVAESIARSRHVDVYGVGGSALTALEVEARLYRIGINVHIWAEVHNGLTSAAILDKRCVAIGISNTGRTDETIQMLTVAKASGAYAVAITGNPDSPLARIADDVLIAASPDGYLQPADLSARHCQLFAVDLIYLLVAQSNFERTTRLLAASASAVAPRRRPMRGAVSPRPAQRRAAVHLSKEPSEL
;
A
#
# COMPACT_ATOMS: atom_id res chain seq x y z
N MET A 1 19.18 13.52 35.81
CA MET A 1 18.10 13.19 34.87
C MET A 1 17.09 12.31 35.61
N PRO A 2 15.81 12.68 35.72
CA PRO A 2 14.84 11.86 36.41
C PRO A 2 14.51 10.64 35.55
N ALA A 3 14.51 9.45 36.18
CA ALA A 3 14.12 8.20 35.60
C ALA A 3 12.68 8.29 35.05
N THR A 4 12.50 7.99 33.78
CA THR A 4 11.17 7.86 33.14
C THR A 4 10.38 6.79 33.89
N ALA A 5 9.33 7.22 34.61
CA ALA A 5 8.40 6.33 35.27
C ALA A 5 7.81 5.39 34.22
N LYS A 6 8.03 4.08 34.34
CA LYS A 6 7.36 3.06 33.56
C LYS A 6 5.85 3.25 33.74
N THR A 7 5.16 3.70 32.72
CA THR A 7 3.69 3.80 32.70
C THR A 7 3.16 2.38 32.61
N PHE A 8 2.64 1.85 33.72
CA PHE A 8 2.02 0.51 33.79
C PHE A 8 0.79 0.49 32.88
N GLY A 9 0.72 -0.46 31.97
CA GLY A 9 -0.46 -0.71 31.16
C GLY A 9 -1.68 -1.14 31.96
N VAL A 10 -2.86 -1.12 31.33
CA VAL A 10 -4.12 -1.50 31.99
C VAL A 10 -4.05 -2.93 32.54
N VAL A 11 -3.49 -3.87 31.79
CA VAL A 11 -3.35 -5.28 32.21
C VAL A 11 -2.42 -5.41 33.42
N ASP A 12 -1.33 -4.65 33.48
CA ASP A 12 -0.42 -4.67 34.62
C ASP A 12 -1.08 -4.10 35.88
N ARG A 13 -1.89 -3.05 35.72
CA ARG A 13 -2.71 -2.51 36.80
C ARG A 13 -3.74 -3.54 37.31
N ILE A 14 -4.43 -4.25 36.43
CA ILE A 14 -5.35 -5.32 36.80
C ILE A 14 -4.64 -6.38 37.63
N LYS A 15 -3.47 -6.85 37.19
CA LYS A 15 -2.64 -7.84 37.89
C LYS A 15 -2.21 -7.34 39.28
N THR A 16 -1.85 -6.06 39.39
CA THR A 16 -1.44 -5.44 40.67
C THR A 16 -2.57 -5.48 41.72
N TYR A 17 -3.83 -5.27 41.33
CA TYR A 17 -4.97 -5.27 42.22
C TYR A 17 -5.66 -6.65 42.35
N GLN A 18 -5.27 -7.65 41.57
CA GLN A 18 -5.97 -8.93 41.42
C GLN A 18 -6.19 -9.67 42.76
N SER A 19 -5.17 -9.64 43.63
CA SER A 19 -5.25 -10.30 44.97
C SER A 19 -6.20 -9.64 45.96
N GLN A 20 -6.61 -8.40 45.71
CA GLN A 20 -7.49 -7.61 46.55
C GLN A 20 -8.92 -7.50 46.00
N MET A 21 -9.19 -8.14 44.85
CA MET A 21 -10.47 -8.03 44.16
C MET A 21 -11.56 -8.92 44.78
N PRO A 22 -12.79 -8.38 45.03
CA PRO A 22 -13.95 -9.21 45.26
C PRO A 22 -14.22 -10.17 44.13
N ALA A 23 -14.83 -11.34 44.38
CA ALA A 23 -15.06 -12.40 43.41
C ALA A 23 -15.78 -11.93 42.13
N THR A 24 -16.72 -10.99 42.23
CA THR A 24 -17.39 -10.39 41.05
C THR A 24 -16.47 -9.54 40.18
N MET A 25 -15.47 -8.86 40.77
CA MET A 25 -14.50 -8.05 40.05
C MET A 25 -13.38 -8.92 39.46
N ALA A 26 -13.03 -10.00 40.17
CA ALA A 26 -12.05 -10.99 39.66
C ALA A 26 -12.52 -11.66 38.35
N LYS A 27 -13.84 -11.87 38.18
CA LYS A 27 -14.40 -12.36 36.89
C LYS A 27 -14.19 -11.36 35.77
N ILE A 28 -14.39 -10.05 36.01
CA ILE A 28 -14.13 -8.99 35.02
C ILE A 28 -12.65 -8.91 34.72
N ALA A 29 -11.80 -8.99 35.76
CA ALA A 29 -10.34 -9.05 35.59
C ALA A 29 -9.90 -10.21 34.71
N GLY A 30 -10.47 -11.42 34.94
CA GLY A 30 -10.21 -12.60 34.11
C GLY A 30 -10.50 -12.35 32.60
N VAL A 31 -11.71 -11.85 32.30
CA VAL A 31 -12.08 -11.52 30.91
C VAL A 31 -11.10 -10.54 30.26
N LEU A 32 -10.63 -9.52 31.02
CA LEU A 32 -9.72 -8.50 30.49
C LEU A 32 -8.25 -8.97 30.42
N ILE A 33 -7.86 -9.96 31.21
CA ILE A 33 -6.54 -10.59 31.12
C ILE A 33 -6.50 -11.52 29.90
N ASP A 34 -7.57 -12.30 29.67
CA ASP A 34 -7.68 -13.25 28.56
C ASP A 34 -7.89 -12.52 27.22
N ASP A 35 -8.64 -11.42 27.22
CA ASP A 35 -8.92 -10.60 26.04
C ASP A 35 -8.83 -9.10 26.38
N PRO A 36 -7.61 -8.52 26.41
CA PRO A 36 -7.39 -7.11 26.75
C PRO A 36 -8.11 -6.14 25.79
N LYS A 37 -8.45 -6.58 24.58
CA LYS A 37 -9.10 -5.75 23.55
C LYS A 37 -10.64 -5.79 23.64
N ALA A 38 -11.22 -6.68 24.43
CA ALA A 38 -12.67 -6.81 24.57
C ALA A 38 -13.41 -5.47 24.81
N PRO A 39 -12.92 -4.53 25.64
CA PRO A 39 -13.60 -3.25 25.83
C PRO A 39 -13.63 -2.34 24.60
N LEU A 40 -12.79 -2.57 23.59
CA LEU A 40 -12.80 -1.77 22.36
C LEU A 40 -14.03 -2.05 21.50
N THR A 41 -14.55 -3.27 21.58
CA THR A 41 -15.68 -3.76 20.77
C THR A 41 -16.97 -3.94 21.58
N LEU A 42 -16.87 -4.20 22.88
CA LEU A 42 -18.02 -4.47 23.74
C LEU A 42 -18.51 -3.19 24.44
N SER A 43 -19.82 -3.08 24.62
CA SER A 43 -20.45 -2.14 25.54
C SER A 43 -20.25 -2.57 26.98
N ILE A 44 -20.54 -1.68 27.94
CA ILE A 44 -20.46 -2.01 29.37
C ILE A 44 -21.40 -3.17 29.75
N THR A 45 -22.56 -3.26 29.11
CA THR A 45 -23.55 -4.30 29.33
C THR A 45 -23.05 -5.64 28.79
N GLU A 46 -22.55 -5.68 27.58
CA GLU A 46 -21.99 -6.90 26.95
C GLU A 46 -20.76 -7.41 27.72
N LEU A 47 -19.88 -6.51 28.19
CA LEU A 47 -18.74 -6.91 29.02
C LEU A 47 -19.24 -7.49 30.38
N ALA A 48 -20.26 -6.90 30.98
CA ALA A 48 -20.85 -7.39 32.22
C ALA A 48 -21.47 -8.79 32.03
N GLU A 49 -22.19 -9.00 30.94
CA GLU A 49 -22.77 -10.32 30.57
C GLU A 49 -21.66 -11.36 30.33
N ARG A 50 -20.64 -11.03 29.58
CA ARG A 50 -19.49 -11.92 29.31
C ARG A 50 -18.75 -12.32 30.59
N ALA A 51 -18.68 -11.42 31.57
CA ALA A 51 -18.07 -11.68 32.86
C ALA A 51 -19.05 -12.30 33.89
N GLY A 52 -20.33 -12.54 33.55
CA GLY A 52 -21.34 -13.04 34.45
C GLY A 52 -21.55 -12.08 35.66
N THR A 53 -21.64 -10.77 35.41
CA THR A 53 -21.76 -9.70 36.43
C THR A 53 -22.76 -8.63 35.98
N SER A 54 -22.79 -7.48 36.66
CA SER A 54 -23.63 -6.33 36.29
C SER A 54 -22.79 -5.15 35.80
N ALA A 55 -23.37 -4.26 34.98
CA ALA A 55 -22.75 -3.01 34.52
C ALA A 55 -22.28 -2.13 35.72
N ALA A 56 -23.01 -2.15 36.83
CA ALA A 56 -22.60 -1.48 38.07
C ALA A 56 -21.33 -2.07 38.68
N SER A 57 -21.13 -3.39 38.55
CA SER A 57 -19.90 -4.08 38.96
C SER A 57 -18.72 -3.72 38.04
N VAL A 58 -18.95 -3.59 36.75
CA VAL A 58 -17.92 -3.12 35.78
C VAL A 58 -17.50 -1.68 36.14
N THR A 59 -18.45 -0.79 36.44
CA THR A 59 -18.11 0.60 36.82
C THR A 59 -17.29 0.64 38.13
N ARG A 60 -17.64 -0.19 39.13
CA ARG A 60 -16.88 -0.28 40.39
C ARG A 60 -15.47 -0.88 40.15
N PHE A 61 -15.37 -1.88 39.30
CA PHE A 61 -14.09 -2.45 38.87
C PHE A 61 -13.20 -1.38 38.24
N CYS A 62 -13.71 -0.60 37.29
CA CYS A 62 -12.94 0.49 36.66
C CYS A 62 -12.38 1.46 37.70
N ARG A 63 -13.20 1.87 38.69
CA ARG A 63 -12.78 2.77 39.77
C ARG A 63 -11.72 2.15 40.67
N MET A 64 -11.82 0.87 40.98
CA MET A 64 -10.85 0.14 41.76
C MET A 64 -9.46 0.12 41.15
N ILE A 65 -9.38 -0.04 39.80
CA ILE A 65 -8.11 -0.02 39.08
C ILE A 65 -7.67 1.40 38.62
N GLY A 66 -8.35 2.45 39.13
CA GLY A 66 -7.96 3.86 39.00
C GLY A 66 -8.52 4.58 37.79
N TYR A 67 -9.61 4.08 37.18
CA TYR A 67 -10.31 4.77 36.09
C TYR A 67 -11.68 5.30 36.59
N ALA A 68 -12.09 6.48 36.13
CA ALA A 68 -13.36 7.09 36.56
C ALA A 68 -14.59 6.28 36.15
N GLY A 69 -14.50 5.42 35.15
CA GLY A 69 -15.57 4.58 34.65
C GLY A 69 -15.15 3.78 33.40
N TYR A 70 -16.13 3.18 32.70
CA TYR A 70 -15.87 2.30 31.59
C TYR A 70 -15.31 3.03 30.36
N SER A 71 -15.83 4.23 30.01
CA SER A 71 -15.30 5.00 28.87
C SER A 71 -13.84 5.41 29.05
N PRO A 72 -13.38 5.96 30.19
CA PRO A 72 -11.96 6.18 30.46
C PRO A 72 -11.10 4.91 30.40
N LEU A 73 -11.62 3.77 30.86
CA LEU A 73 -10.93 2.48 30.74
C LEU A 73 -10.75 2.09 29.26
N ARG A 74 -11.76 2.26 28.41
CA ARG A 74 -11.68 2.00 26.97
C ARG A 74 -10.63 2.85 26.28
N VAL A 75 -10.57 4.13 26.63
CA VAL A 75 -9.54 5.05 26.10
C VAL A 75 -8.14 4.58 26.50
N ALA A 76 -7.92 4.26 27.78
CA ALA A 76 -6.63 3.77 28.26
C ALA A 76 -6.22 2.44 27.59
N ILE A 77 -7.17 1.54 27.35
CA ILE A 77 -6.90 0.29 26.61
C ILE A 77 -6.56 0.59 25.15
N ALA A 78 -7.24 1.53 24.49
CA ALA A 78 -6.91 1.94 23.13
C ALA A 78 -5.49 2.54 23.03
N GLU A 79 -5.12 3.36 24.02
CA GLU A 79 -3.78 3.92 24.14
C GLU A 79 -2.71 2.83 24.39
N ASP A 80 -3.00 1.84 25.26
CA ASP A 80 -2.09 0.72 25.54
C ASP A 80 -1.91 -0.16 24.31
N VAL A 81 -2.99 -0.46 23.60
CA VAL A 81 -2.94 -1.22 22.34
C VAL A 81 -2.17 -0.44 21.27
N GLY A 82 -2.32 0.88 21.21
CA GLY A 82 -1.54 1.77 20.35
C GLY A 82 -0.05 1.76 20.73
N ARG A 83 0.27 1.84 22.02
CA ARG A 83 1.67 1.77 22.51
C ARG A 83 2.28 0.39 22.34
N SER A 84 1.56 -0.68 22.65
CA SER A 84 2.03 -2.05 22.42
C SER A 84 2.26 -2.32 20.94
N GLY A 85 1.43 -1.74 20.06
CA GLY A 85 1.68 -1.74 18.62
C GLY A 85 2.94 -0.96 18.26
N ALA A 86 3.16 0.22 18.86
CA ALA A 86 4.34 1.05 18.62
C ALA A 86 5.62 0.44 19.23
N GLU A 87 5.55 -0.19 20.40
CA GLU A 87 6.69 -0.90 21.00
C GLU A 87 7.03 -2.20 20.25
N ALA A 88 6.01 -2.97 19.85
CA ALA A 88 6.19 -4.12 18.97
C ALA A 88 6.73 -3.67 17.60
N GLN A 89 6.26 -2.55 17.09
CA GLN A 89 6.74 -1.94 15.86
C GLN A 89 8.18 -1.42 16.02
N ALA A 90 8.54 -0.81 17.16
CA ALA A 90 9.90 -0.36 17.45
C ALA A 90 10.87 -1.53 17.65
N ALA A 91 10.45 -2.60 18.31
CA ALA A 91 11.22 -3.85 18.42
C ALA A 91 11.38 -4.52 17.05
N TRP A 92 10.35 -4.48 16.24
CA TRP A 92 10.36 -4.96 14.86
C TRP A 92 11.26 -4.10 13.97
N PHE A 93 11.25 -2.76 14.12
CA PHE A 93 12.21 -1.86 13.47
C PHE A 93 13.65 -2.13 13.87
N ALA A 94 13.93 -2.44 15.14
CA ALA A 94 15.26 -2.81 15.59
C ALA A 94 15.74 -4.15 15.01
N ASP A 95 14.83 -5.11 14.83
CA ASP A 95 15.11 -6.40 14.20
C ASP A 95 15.31 -6.28 12.68
N ILE A 96 14.51 -5.43 12.02
CA ILE A 96 14.62 -5.13 10.58
C ILE A 96 15.86 -4.29 10.28
N GLY A 97 16.22 -3.35 11.15
CA GLY A 97 17.42 -2.52 11.03
C GLY A 97 18.74 -3.30 11.25
N ARG A 98 18.66 -4.56 11.64
CA ARG A 98 19.82 -5.43 11.78
C ARG A 98 20.34 -5.81 10.39
N SER A 99 21.62 -5.49 10.14
CA SER A 99 22.34 -6.01 8.98
C SER A 99 22.44 -7.53 9.09
N PHE A 100 22.21 -8.26 8.00
CA PHE A 100 22.48 -9.69 7.99
C PHE A 100 24.00 -9.93 8.06
N GLY A 101 24.41 -10.97 8.83
CA GLY A 101 25.81 -11.34 9.01
C GLY A 101 26.19 -12.60 8.22
N PRO A 102 27.51 -12.87 8.09
CA PRO A 102 28.01 -14.03 7.36
C PRO A 102 27.56 -15.37 7.96
N ASP A 103 27.25 -15.39 9.24
CA ASP A 103 26.90 -16.60 9.99
C ASP A 103 25.39 -16.71 10.28
N ASP A 104 24.57 -15.78 9.79
CA ASP A 104 23.12 -15.82 10.02
C ASP A 104 22.49 -17.01 9.29
N PRO A 105 21.66 -17.82 9.97
CA PRO A 105 20.97 -18.94 9.34
C PRO A 105 20.06 -18.47 8.20
N PRO A 106 19.94 -19.22 7.09
CA PRO A 106 19.08 -18.85 5.96
C PRO A 106 17.61 -18.55 6.35
N ASP A 107 17.12 -19.22 7.39
CA ASP A 107 15.75 -18.99 7.90
C ASP A 107 15.60 -17.62 8.59
N GLU A 108 16.62 -17.13 9.27
CA GLU A 108 16.63 -15.79 9.85
C GLU A 108 16.68 -14.73 8.75
N ILE A 109 17.52 -14.91 7.74
CA ILE A 109 17.59 -14.03 6.57
C ILE A 109 16.23 -13.97 5.87
N ARG A 110 15.60 -15.11 5.65
CA ARG A 110 14.25 -15.20 5.05
C ARG A 110 13.21 -14.44 5.87
N ARG A 111 13.24 -14.59 7.20
CA ARG A 111 12.30 -13.94 8.11
C ARG A 111 12.52 -12.42 8.16
N ALA A 112 13.78 -11.98 8.24
CA ALA A 112 14.14 -10.57 8.21
C ALA A 112 13.68 -9.91 6.89
N LEU A 113 13.91 -10.56 5.75
CA LEU A 113 13.48 -10.09 4.44
C LEU A 113 11.95 -9.97 4.36
N LEU A 114 11.21 -11.00 4.79
CA LEU A 114 9.74 -10.96 4.79
C LEU A 114 9.21 -9.81 5.66
N ASN A 115 9.75 -9.67 6.87
CA ASN A 115 9.34 -8.62 7.80
C ASN A 115 9.61 -7.22 7.23
N ALA A 116 10.78 -7.01 6.62
CA ALA A 116 11.12 -5.76 5.96
C ALA A 116 10.12 -5.39 4.85
N HIS A 117 9.78 -6.35 3.98
CA HIS A 117 8.81 -6.13 2.91
C HIS A 117 7.41 -5.81 3.44
N VAL A 118 6.92 -6.59 4.41
CA VAL A 118 5.57 -6.39 5.00
C VAL A 118 5.48 -5.01 5.64
N LEU A 119 6.46 -4.64 6.48
CA LEU A 119 6.46 -3.33 7.13
C LEU A 119 6.53 -2.18 6.14
N SER A 120 7.43 -2.26 5.16
CA SER A 120 7.59 -1.21 4.16
C SER A 120 6.32 -1.01 3.34
N LEU A 121 5.64 -2.10 2.96
CA LEU A 121 4.36 -2.03 2.25
C LEU A 121 3.24 -1.44 3.13
N GLN A 122 3.16 -1.83 4.40
CA GLN A 122 2.17 -1.26 5.34
C GLN A 122 2.42 0.23 5.56
N THR A 123 3.68 0.63 5.74
CA THR A 123 4.07 2.04 5.88
C THR A 123 3.71 2.83 4.63
N THR A 124 4.06 2.32 3.44
CA THR A 124 3.71 2.95 2.16
C THR A 124 2.19 3.09 2.02
N ALA A 125 1.42 2.03 2.31
CA ALA A 125 -0.05 2.08 2.23
C ALA A 125 -0.66 3.14 3.15
N GLY A 126 -0.08 3.34 4.34
CA GLY A 126 -0.50 4.37 5.29
C GLY A 126 -0.08 5.80 4.92
N MET A 127 1.01 5.96 4.16
CA MET A 127 1.54 7.27 3.75
C MET A 127 1.02 7.75 2.40
N LEU A 128 0.48 6.86 1.56
CA LEU A 128 -0.12 7.24 0.29
C LEU A 128 -1.40 8.04 0.51
N ASP A 129 -1.36 9.33 0.20
CA ASP A 129 -2.53 10.19 0.24
C ASP A 129 -3.49 9.86 -0.90
N LEU A 130 -4.66 9.29 -0.57
CA LEU A 130 -5.64 8.86 -1.56
C LEU A 130 -6.18 10.01 -2.43
N PRO A 131 -6.51 11.20 -1.89
CA PRO A 131 -6.86 12.35 -2.73
C PRO A 131 -5.80 12.67 -3.78
N THR A 132 -4.53 12.68 -3.41
CA THR A 132 -3.41 12.87 -4.35
C THR A 132 -3.33 11.75 -5.38
N ALA A 133 -3.44 10.49 -4.96
CA ALA A 133 -3.44 9.36 -5.88
C ALA A 133 -4.58 9.43 -6.90
N ILE A 134 -5.76 9.85 -6.48
CA ILE A 134 -6.93 10.05 -7.36
C ILE A 134 -6.65 11.17 -8.37
N ARG A 135 -6.14 12.35 -7.94
CA ARG A 135 -5.79 13.45 -8.85
C ARG A 135 -4.76 13.04 -9.90
N VAL A 136 -3.71 12.32 -9.48
CA VAL A 136 -2.69 11.79 -10.39
C VAL A 136 -3.31 10.82 -11.40
N ALA A 137 -4.12 9.88 -10.95
CA ALA A 137 -4.78 8.90 -11.82
C ALA A 137 -5.72 9.57 -12.83
N GLU A 138 -6.52 10.55 -12.40
CA GLU A 138 -7.38 11.33 -13.29
C GLU A 138 -6.58 12.14 -14.32
N SER A 139 -5.46 12.72 -13.91
CA SER A 139 -4.58 13.47 -14.82
C SER A 139 -3.98 12.55 -15.87
N ILE A 140 -3.51 11.36 -15.49
CA ILE A 140 -3.03 10.32 -16.41
C ILE A 140 -4.14 9.88 -17.38
N ALA A 141 -5.34 9.61 -16.87
CA ALA A 141 -6.46 9.14 -17.70
C ALA A 141 -6.89 10.15 -18.78
N ARG A 142 -6.71 11.46 -18.52
CA ARG A 142 -7.04 12.55 -19.45
C ARG A 142 -5.86 13.03 -20.29
N SER A 143 -4.65 12.57 -19.98
CA SER A 143 -3.45 13.05 -20.67
C SER A 143 -3.38 12.57 -22.12
N ARG A 144 -2.73 13.40 -22.95
CA ARG A 144 -2.35 13.02 -24.31
C ARG A 144 -1.18 12.05 -24.32
N HIS A 145 -0.26 12.22 -23.36
CA HIS A 145 0.98 11.47 -23.24
C HIS A 145 1.51 11.49 -21.80
N VAL A 146 2.16 10.41 -21.40
CA VAL A 146 2.82 10.27 -20.11
C VAL A 146 4.29 9.93 -20.34
N ASP A 147 5.20 10.78 -19.85
CA ASP A 147 6.62 10.44 -19.73
C ASP A 147 6.91 9.91 -18.32
N VAL A 148 7.74 8.88 -18.24
CA VAL A 148 8.18 8.31 -16.96
C VAL A 148 9.69 8.30 -16.91
N TYR A 149 10.26 8.98 -15.92
CA TYR A 149 11.70 9.13 -15.72
C TYR A 149 12.18 8.29 -14.55
N GLY A 150 13.13 7.41 -14.79
CA GLY A 150 13.76 6.61 -13.75
C GLY A 150 15.05 5.98 -14.24
N VAL A 151 16.11 6.08 -13.46
CA VAL A 151 17.42 5.51 -13.80
C VAL A 151 17.82 4.42 -12.81
N GLY A 152 18.73 3.53 -13.20
CA GLY A 152 19.20 2.43 -12.38
C GLY A 152 18.07 1.50 -11.93
N GLY A 153 17.96 1.25 -10.63
CA GLY A 153 16.90 0.42 -10.04
C GLY A 153 15.49 0.93 -10.29
N SER A 154 15.29 2.27 -10.31
CA SER A 154 13.99 2.90 -10.56
C SER A 154 13.53 2.78 -12.02
N ALA A 155 14.43 2.53 -12.97
CA ALA A 155 14.07 2.27 -14.35
C ALA A 155 13.18 1.02 -14.49
N LEU A 156 13.38 0.02 -13.64
CA LEU A 156 12.54 -1.19 -13.63
C LEU A 156 11.10 -0.87 -13.18
N THR A 157 10.93 0.02 -12.20
CA THR A 157 9.60 0.50 -11.81
C THR A 157 8.96 1.32 -12.92
N ALA A 158 9.74 2.17 -13.62
CA ALA A 158 9.26 2.93 -14.77
C ALA A 158 8.76 2.01 -15.90
N LEU A 159 9.47 0.92 -16.19
CA LEU A 159 9.04 -0.11 -17.15
C LEU A 159 7.70 -0.74 -16.75
N GLU A 160 7.47 -0.99 -15.47
CA GLU A 160 6.18 -1.51 -14.99
C GLU A 160 5.06 -0.49 -15.18
N VAL A 161 5.30 0.81 -14.95
CA VAL A 161 4.32 1.86 -15.27
C VAL A 161 3.91 1.81 -16.74
N GLU A 162 4.91 1.78 -17.63
CA GLU A 162 4.67 1.69 -19.09
C GLU A 162 3.87 0.43 -19.44
N ALA A 163 4.34 -0.74 -18.99
CA ALA A 163 3.72 -2.02 -19.31
C ALA A 163 2.27 -2.11 -18.87
N ARG A 164 1.92 -1.54 -17.70
CA ARG A 164 0.56 -1.56 -17.13
C ARG A 164 -0.35 -0.55 -17.82
N LEU A 165 0.07 0.71 -17.91
CA LEU A 165 -0.73 1.79 -18.46
C LEU A 165 -0.94 1.62 -19.97
N TYR A 166 0.07 1.16 -20.72
CA TYR A 166 -0.05 0.90 -22.14
C TYR A 166 -1.14 -0.13 -22.46
N ARG A 167 -1.26 -1.20 -21.65
CA ARG A 167 -2.26 -2.26 -21.86
C ARG A 167 -3.70 -1.79 -21.67
N ILE A 168 -3.92 -0.67 -20.97
CA ILE A 168 -5.24 -0.04 -20.81
C ILE A 168 -5.42 1.18 -21.72
N GLY A 169 -4.50 1.35 -22.69
CA GLY A 169 -4.61 2.33 -23.76
C GLY A 169 -4.16 3.74 -23.41
N ILE A 170 -3.33 3.90 -22.36
CA ILE A 170 -2.64 5.16 -22.07
C ILE A 170 -1.37 5.23 -22.95
N ASN A 171 -1.17 6.36 -23.58
CA ASN A 171 0.06 6.64 -24.35
C ASN A 171 1.16 7.02 -23.35
N VAL A 172 2.04 6.09 -23.06
CA VAL A 172 3.07 6.22 -22.03
C VAL A 172 4.42 5.77 -22.58
N HIS A 173 5.49 6.45 -22.19
CA HIS A 173 6.86 6.07 -22.55
C HIS A 173 7.80 6.29 -21.36
N ILE A 174 8.82 5.41 -21.25
CA ILE A 174 9.85 5.52 -20.21
C ILE A 174 11.15 6.07 -20.77
N TRP A 175 11.84 6.83 -19.93
CA TRP A 175 13.17 7.36 -20.22
C TRP A 175 14.14 7.00 -19.10
N ALA A 176 15.00 6.03 -19.37
CA ALA A 176 16.07 5.58 -18.49
C ALA A 176 17.43 6.20 -18.86
N GLU A 177 17.49 6.86 -20.02
CA GLU A 177 18.66 7.56 -20.54
C GLU A 177 18.39 9.07 -20.57
N VAL A 178 19.29 9.86 -19.97
CA VAL A 178 19.06 11.26 -19.65
C VAL A 178 18.93 12.16 -20.88
N HIS A 179 19.72 11.96 -21.93
CA HIS A 179 19.67 12.80 -23.13
C HIS A 179 18.33 12.68 -23.86
N ASN A 180 17.89 11.44 -24.06
CA ASN A 180 16.59 11.19 -24.69
C ASN A 180 15.44 11.68 -23.81
N GLY A 181 15.54 11.47 -22.50
CA GLY A 181 14.56 11.94 -21.54
C GLY A 181 14.44 13.46 -21.49
N LEU A 182 15.55 14.19 -21.51
CA LEU A 182 15.55 15.67 -21.60
C LEU A 182 14.97 16.16 -22.92
N THR A 183 15.28 15.48 -24.03
CA THR A 183 14.73 15.80 -25.36
C THR A 183 13.20 15.67 -25.36
N SER A 184 12.68 14.56 -24.80
CA SER A 184 11.24 14.36 -24.65
C SER A 184 10.61 15.38 -23.72
N ALA A 185 11.21 15.60 -22.55
CA ALA A 185 10.72 16.54 -21.53
C ALA A 185 10.54 17.96 -22.09
N ALA A 186 11.45 18.40 -22.97
CA ALA A 186 11.45 19.74 -23.54
C ALA A 186 10.29 20.02 -24.51
N ILE A 187 9.63 18.97 -25.03
CA ILE A 187 8.52 19.11 -26.01
C ILE A 187 7.15 18.72 -25.41
N LEU A 188 7.08 18.47 -24.12
CA LEU A 188 5.82 18.26 -23.41
C LEU A 188 5.00 19.55 -23.33
N ASP A 189 3.72 19.43 -23.03
CA ASP A 189 2.80 20.53 -22.84
C ASP A 189 1.80 20.24 -21.69
N LYS A 190 0.90 21.17 -21.41
CA LYS A 190 -0.12 21.07 -20.35
C LYS A 190 -1.08 19.89 -20.47
N ARG A 191 -1.07 19.16 -21.57
CA ARG A 191 -1.86 17.94 -21.80
C ARG A 191 -1.08 16.69 -21.49
N CYS A 192 0.16 16.82 -21.00
CA CYS A 192 1.05 15.73 -20.69
C CYS A 192 1.24 15.58 -19.17
N VAL A 193 1.55 14.38 -18.75
CA VAL A 193 1.96 14.05 -17.39
C VAL A 193 3.41 13.59 -17.42
N ALA A 194 4.22 14.03 -16.46
CA ALA A 194 5.59 13.59 -16.28
C ALA A 194 5.75 12.99 -14.90
N ILE A 195 6.24 11.74 -14.81
CA ILE A 195 6.40 11.00 -13.56
C ILE A 195 7.88 10.75 -13.31
N GLY A 196 8.45 11.34 -12.27
CA GLY A 196 9.82 11.06 -11.80
C GLY A 196 9.83 10.01 -10.70
N ILE A 197 10.61 8.93 -10.87
CA ILE A 197 10.72 7.84 -9.90
C ILE A 197 12.15 7.78 -9.36
N SER A 198 12.31 8.00 -8.05
CA SER A 198 13.59 7.87 -7.36
C SER A 198 13.36 7.57 -5.88
N ASN A 199 13.90 6.47 -5.36
CA ASN A 199 13.73 6.10 -3.94
C ASN A 199 14.21 7.22 -3.00
N THR A 200 15.44 7.68 -3.18
CA THR A 200 16.00 8.77 -2.37
C THR A 200 15.50 10.16 -2.78
N GLY A 201 14.93 10.27 -4.00
CA GLY A 201 14.56 11.56 -4.60
C GLY A 201 15.74 12.49 -4.87
N ARG A 202 16.98 11.96 -4.93
CA ARG A 202 18.25 12.71 -5.09
C ARG A 202 18.99 12.40 -6.39
N THR A 203 18.40 11.59 -7.26
CA THR A 203 19.02 11.23 -8.55
C THR A 203 18.94 12.41 -9.50
N ASP A 204 20.08 13.02 -9.79
CA ASP A 204 20.17 14.27 -10.57
C ASP A 204 19.53 14.15 -11.94
N GLU A 205 19.71 13.04 -12.63
CA GLU A 205 19.15 12.78 -13.96
C GLU A 205 17.61 12.80 -13.92
N THR A 206 17.01 12.15 -12.90
CA THR A 206 15.55 12.13 -12.74
C THR A 206 15.02 13.52 -12.38
N ILE A 207 15.74 14.25 -11.52
CA ILE A 207 15.40 15.62 -11.12
C ILE A 207 15.45 16.54 -12.34
N GLN A 208 16.50 16.46 -13.16
CA GLN A 208 16.67 17.30 -14.36
C GLN A 208 15.54 17.07 -15.35
N MET A 209 15.25 15.80 -15.69
CA MET A 209 14.17 15.45 -16.62
C MET A 209 12.82 15.96 -16.13
N LEU A 210 12.47 15.75 -14.86
CA LEU A 210 11.20 16.21 -14.30
C LEU A 210 11.13 17.74 -14.24
N THR A 211 12.24 18.43 -13.95
CA THR A 211 12.31 19.90 -13.95
C THR A 211 12.03 20.47 -15.34
N VAL A 212 12.66 19.91 -16.37
CA VAL A 212 12.44 20.35 -17.76
C VAL A 212 10.99 20.08 -18.20
N ALA A 213 10.44 18.91 -17.89
CA ALA A 213 9.07 18.56 -18.20
C ALA A 213 8.06 19.54 -17.56
N LYS A 214 8.26 19.86 -16.28
CA LYS A 214 7.45 20.86 -15.58
C LYS A 214 7.56 22.25 -16.19
N ALA A 215 8.77 22.68 -16.51
CA ALA A 215 9.01 23.99 -17.17
C ALA A 215 8.35 24.06 -18.56
N SER A 216 8.20 22.93 -19.25
CA SER A 216 7.46 22.82 -20.52
C SER A 216 5.94 22.78 -20.35
N GLY A 217 5.45 22.76 -19.11
CA GLY A 217 4.02 22.83 -18.76
C GLY A 217 3.37 21.49 -18.43
N ALA A 218 4.10 20.38 -18.45
CA ALA A 218 3.57 19.07 -18.05
C ALA A 218 3.23 19.06 -16.55
N TYR A 219 2.18 18.33 -16.19
CA TYR A 219 1.86 18.04 -14.80
C TYR A 219 2.88 17.06 -14.21
N ALA A 220 3.65 17.54 -13.25
CA ALA A 220 4.80 16.84 -12.69
C ALA A 220 4.44 16.04 -11.44
N VAL A 221 4.72 14.74 -11.44
CA VAL A 221 4.46 13.83 -10.33
C VAL A 221 5.77 13.18 -9.87
N ALA A 222 5.99 13.09 -8.56
CA ALA A 222 7.11 12.35 -7.98
C ALA A 222 6.63 11.07 -7.29
N ILE A 223 7.33 9.96 -7.50
CA ILE A 223 7.22 8.75 -6.69
C ILE A 223 8.56 8.57 -5.96
N THR A 224 8.57 8.77 -4.65
CA THR A 224 9.80 8.77 -3.84
C THR A 224 9.55 8.26 -2.42
N GLY A 225 10.59 7.75 -1.77
CA GLY A 225 10.55 7.37 -0.35
C GLY A 225 10.70 8.56 0.60
N ASN A 226 11.16 9.73 0.11
CA ASN A 226 11.45 10.89 0.95
C ASN A 226 10.64 12.12 0.52
N PRO A 227 9.66 12.56 1.34
CA PRO A 227 8.82 13.72 1.03
C PRO A 227 9.58 15.05 0.98
N ASP A 228 10.74 15.13 1.65
CA ASP A 228 11.57 16.35 1.71
C ASP A 228 12.67 16.37 0.64
N SER A 229 12.66 15.41 -0.28
CA SER A 229 13.68 15.28 -1.31
C SER A 229 13.62 16.38 -2.37
N PRO A 230 14.74 16.66 -3.07
CA PRO A 230 14.74 17.57 -4.21
C PRO A 230 13.71 17.22 -5.28
N LEU A 231 13.51 15.94 -5.59
CA LEU A 231 12.51 15.48 -6.54
C LEU A 231 11.07 15.81 -6.09
N ALA A 232 10.77 15.60 -4.80
CA ALA A 232 9.46 15.94 -4.24
C ALA A 232 9.16 17.42 -4.31
N ARG A 233 10.16 18.28 -4.07
CA ARG A 233 9.99 19.74 -4.06
C ARG A 233 9.67 20.34 -5.42
N ILE A 234 10.08 19.72 -6.50
CA ILE A 234 9.79 20.20 -7.86
C ILE A 234 8.48 19.66 -8.41
N ALA A 235 7.95 18.56 -7.89
CA ALA A 235 6.70 17.97 -8.35
C ALA A 235 5.47 18.85 -7.98
N ASP A 236 4.37 18.68 -8.71
CA ASP A 236 3.07 19.26 -8.37
C ASP A 236 2.34 18.36 -7.36
N ASP A 237 2.47 17.04 -7.52
CA ASP A 237 2.00 16.04 -6.56
C ASP A 237 3.06 14.98 -6.28
N VAL A 238 3.04 14.44 -5.06
CA VAL A 238 4.02 13.46 -4.58
C VAL A 238 3.33 12.23 -4.01
N LEU A 239 3.74 11.07 -4.50
CA LEU A 239 3.33 9.78 -3.97
C LEU A 239 4.48 9.19 -3.15
N ILE A 240 4.25 9.02 -1.85
CA ILE A 240 5.28 8.53 -0.94
C ILE A 240 5.30 7.01 -0.94
N ALA A 241 6.38 6.43 -1.47
CA ALA A 241 6.69 5.00 -1.46
C ALA A 241 7.82 4.76 -0.46
N ALA A 242 7.48 4.86 0.83
CA ALA A 242 8.46 4.84 1.90
C ALA A 242 9.07 3.45 2.11
N SER A 243 10.38 3.38 2.09
CA SER A 243 11.15 2.26 2.64
C SER A 243 12.16 2.82 3.65
N PRO A 244 12.48 2.08 4.71
CA PRO A 244 13.57 2.47 5.60
C PRO A 244 14.87 2.65 4.82
N ASP A 245 15.65 3.67 5.16
CA ASP A 245 16.98 3.88 4.59
C ASP A 245 17.94 2.79 5.09
N GLY A 246 18.59 2.10 4.16
CA GLY A 246 19.62 1.10 4.51
C GLY A 246 20.25 0.50 3.29
N TYR A 247 21.55 0.69 3.11
CA TYR A 247 22.32 0.06 2.03
C TYR A 247 22.67 -1.38 2.42
N LEU A 248 22.44 -2.34 1.53
CA LEU A 248 22.62 -3.79 1.74
C LEU A 248 21.78 -4.37 2.90
N GLN A 249 20.67 -3.73 3.26
CA GLN A 249 19.74 -4.24 4.26
C GLN A 249 18.47 -4.78 3.58
N PRO A 250 17.76 -5.72 4.19
CA PRO A 250 16.47 -6.18 3.68
C PRO A 250 15.48 -5.03 3.40
N ALA A 251 15.57 -3.94 4.16
CA ALA A 251 14.77 -2.74 3.97
C ALA A 251 15.04 -2.02 2.62
N ASP A 252 16.29 -1.98 2.17
CA ASP A 252 16.64 -1.39 0.85
C ASP A 252 16.02 -2.21 -0.30
N LEU A 253 15.98 -3.52 -0.16
CA LEU A 253 15.34 -4.40 -1.14
C LEU A 253 13.81 -4.18 -1.22
N SER A 254 13.18 -3.67 -0.17
CA SER A 254 11.74 -3.39 -0.14
C SER A 254 11.34 -2.13 -0.89
N ALA A 255 12.26 -1.17 -1.11
CA ALA A 255 11.99 0.11 -1.78
C ALA A 255 11.29 -0.06 -3.14
N ARG A 256 11.75 -1.02 -3.94
CA ARG A 256 11.13 -1.33 -5.23
C ARG A 256 9.70 -1.84 -5.08
N HIS A 257 9.43 -2.68 -4.10
CA HIS A 257 8.08 -3.20 -3.85
C HIS A 257 7.13 -2.10 -3.39
N CYS A 258 7.63 -1.13 -2.62
CA CYS A 258 6.88 0.07 -2.22
C CYS A 258 6.52 0.94 -3.43
N GLN A 259 7.49 1.18 -4.32
CA GLN A 259 7.25 1.91 -5.56
C GLN A 259 6.23 1.17 -6.45
N LEU A 260 6.36 -0.15 -6.59
CA LEU A 260 5.40 -0.97 -7.35
C LEU A 260 4.00 -0.93 -6.73
N PHE A 261 3.88 -0.91 -5.41
CA PHE A 261 2.58 -0.77 -4.75
C PHE A 261 1.90 0.56 -5.09
N ALA A 262 2.65 1.67 -5.07
CA ALA A 262 2.13 2.97 -5.49
C ALA A 262 1.71 2.97 -6.97
N VAL A 263 2.51 2.35 -7.84
CA VAL A 263 2.20 2.17 -9.27
C VAL A 263 0.94 1.32 -9.48
N ASP A 264 0.78 0.24 -8.71
CA ASP A 264 -0.39 -0.63 -8.77
C ASP A 264 -1.67 0.12 -8.39
N LEU A 265 -1.60 0.95 -7.34
CA LEU A 265 -2.72 1.79 -6.93
C LEU A 265 -3.11 2.76 -8.05
N ILE A 266 -2.14 3.49 -8.62
CA ILE A 266 -2.40 4.42 -9.74
C ILE A 266 -2.98 3.68 -10.94
N TYR A 267 -2.41 2.54 -11.32
CA TYR A 267 -2.93 1.73 -12.41
C TYR A 267 -4.40 1.34 -12.20
N LEU A 268 -4.75 0.87 -11.00
CA LEU A 268 -6.12 0.47 -10.67
C LEU A 268 -7.09 1.66 -10.69
N LEU A 269 -6.68 2.82 -10.19
CA LEU A 269 -7.49 4.04 -10.23
C LEU A 269 -7.70 4.54 -11.67
N VAL A 270 -6.65 4.52 -12.51
CA VAL A 270 -6.76 4.83 -13.95
C VAL A 270 -7.67 3.82 -14.65
N ALA A 271 -7.52 2.54 -14.37
CA ALA A 271 -8.35 1.48 -14.93
C ALA A 271 -9.83 1.64 -14.56
N GLN A 272 -10.09 2.03 -13.32
CA GLN A 272 -11.44 2.26 -12.79
C GLN A 272 -12.11 3.46 -13.45
N SER A 273 -11.38 4.54 -13.77
CA SER A 273 -11.94 5.75 -14.37
C SER A 273 -12.60 5.52 -15.74
N ASN A 274 -12.22 4.44 -16.45
CA ASN A 274 -12.88 4.00 -17.68
C ASN A 274 -12.89 2.46 -17.74
N PHE A 275 -13.66 1.87 -16.85
CA PHE A 275 -13.68 0.42 -16.61
C PHE A 275 -14.06 -0.39 -17.84
N GLU A 276 -15.03 0.07 -18.61
CA GLU A 276 -15.50 -0.60 -19.83
C GLU A 276 -14.42 -0.65 -20.92
N ARG A 277 -13.76 0.49 -21.18
CA ARG A 277 -12.63 0.55 -22.10
C ARG A 277 -11.49 -0.34 -21.65
N THR A 278 -11.14 -0.28 -20.36
CA THR A 278 -10.08 -1.07 -19.75
C THR A 278 -10.33 -2.56 -19.93
N THR A 279 -11.52 -3.04 -19.58
CA THR A 279 -11.91 -4.47 -19.71
C THR A 279 -11.79 -4.95 -21.16
N ARG A 280 -12.28 -4.14 -22.11
CA ARG A 280 -12.18 -4.44 -23.53
C ARG A 280 -10.74 -4.56 -24.03
N LEU A 281 -9.87 -3.61 -23.65
CA LEU A 281 -8.46 -3.60 -24.06
C LEU A 281 -7.66 -4.75 -23.44
N LEU A 282 -7.91 -5.05 -22.16
CA LEU A 282 -7.28 -6.20 -21.49
C LEU A 282 -7.70 -7.52 -22.11
N ALA A 283 -8.99 -7.67 -22.46
CA ALA A 283 -9.49 -8.85 -23.15
C ALA A 283 -8.86 -9.02 -24.54
N ALA A 284 -8.74 -7.94 -25.31
CA ALA A 284 -8.06 -7.95 -26.61
C ALA A 284 -6.59 -8.34 -26.48
N SER A 285 -5.87 -7.74 -25.52
CA SER A 285 -4.48 -8.07 -25.22
C SER A 285 -4.30 -9.55 -24.80
N ALA A 286 -5.19 -10.05 -23.93
CA ALA A 286 -5.16 -11.45 -23.50
C ALA A 286 -5.41 -12.42 -24.68
N SER A 287 -6.37 -12.09 -25.55
CA SER A 287 -6.68 -12.91 -26.73
C SER A 287 -5.52 -12.95 -27.72
N ALA A 288 -4.79 -11.85 -27.92
CA ALA A 288 -3.64 -11.78 -28.80
C ALA A 288 -2.49 -12.70 -28.37
N VAL A 289 -2.28 -12.89 -27.07
CA VAL A 289 -1.20 -13.73 -26.53
C VAL A 289 -1.64 -15.17 -26.21
N ALA A 290 -2.95 -15.43 -26.18
CA ALA A 290 -3.48 -16.76 -25.84
C ALA A 290 -2.91 -17.90 -26.70
N PRO A 291 -2.72 -17.75 -28.03
CA PRO A 291 -2.15 -18.82 -28.89
C PRO A 291 -0.69 -19.15 -28.53
N ARG A 292 0.01 -18.26 -27.84
CA ARG A 292 1.41 -18.45 -27.41
C ARG A 292 1.53 -19.19 -26.08
N ARG A 293 0.42 -19.43 -25.38
CA ARG A 293 0.40 -20.17 -24.10
C ARG A 293 0.24 -21.65 -24.38
N ARG A 294 1.14 -22.48 -23.85
CA ARG A 294 0.96 -23.95 -23.89
C ARG A 294 -0.26 -24.31 -23.07
N PRO A 295 -1.16 -25.21 -23.56
CA PRO A 295 -2.29 -25.69 -22.77
C PRO A 295 -1.77 -26.39 -21.51
N MET A 296 -2.43 -26.17 -20.38
CA MET A 296 -2.14 -26.93 -19.16
C MET A 296 -2.47 -28.40 -19.41
N ARG A 297 -1.57 -29.33 -19.04
CA ARG A 297 -1.84 -30.77 -19.10
C ARG A 297 -3.08 -31.04 -18.25
N GLY A 298 -4.15 -31.55 -18.88
CA GLY A 298 -5.41 -31.88 -18.20
C GLY A 298 -6.58 -30.89 -18.42
N ALA A 299 -6.40 -29.75 -19.10
CA ALA A 299 -7.53 -28.95 -19.52
C ALA A 299 -8.22 -29.63 -20.72
N VAL A 300 -9.43 -30.17 -20.49
CA VAL A 300 -10.30 -30.60 -21.57
C VAL A 300 -10.59 -29.43 -22.46
N SER A 301 -10.11 -29.42 -23.72
CA SER A 301 -10.46 -28.42 -24.71
C SER A 301 -11.98 -28.27 -24.76
N PRO A 302 -12.56 -27.07 -24.65
CA PRO A 302 -13.95 -26.88 -24.98
C PRO A 302 -14.13 -27.32 -26.42
N ARG A 303 -15.02 -28.30 -26.67
CA ARG A 303 -15.38 -28.69 -28.01
C ARG A 303 -15.76 -27.45 -28.79
N PRO A 304 -15.23 -27.27 -30.05
CA PRO A 304 -15.65 -26.15 -30.85
C PRO A 304 -17.19 -26.25 -31.04
N ALA A 305 -17.87 -25.19 -30.60
CA ALA A 305 -19.29 -25.06 -30.88
C ALA A 305 -19.45 -25.18 -32.40
N GLN A 306 -20.16 -26.18 -32.85
CA GLN A 306 -20.49 -26.41 -34.26
C GLN A 306 -21.10 -25.10 -34.77
N ARG A 307 -20.40 -24.42 -35.67
CA ARG A 307 -20.98 -23.36 -36.50
C ARG A 307 -22.14 -24.01 -37.26
N ARG A 308 -23.35 -23.87 -36.72
CA ARG A 308 -24.55 -24.11 -37.53
C ARG A 308 -24.53 -23.00 -38.58
N ALA A 309 -24.32 -23.45 -39.81
CA ALA A 309 -24.38 -22.66 -41.01
C ALA A 309 -25.72 -21.90 -41.07
N ALA A 310 -25.62 -20.57 -40.99
CA ALA A 310 -26.67 -19.71 -41.53
C ALA A 310 -26.41 -19.62 -43.03
N VAL A 311 -26.77 -20.64 -43.76
CA VAL A 311 -27.02 -20.59 -45.19
C VAL A 311 -28.54 -20.64 -45.34
N HIS A 312 -29.10 -19.52 -45.63
CA HIS A 312 -30.29 -19.28 -46.43
C HIS A 312 -30.83 -17.89 -46.15
N LEU A 313 -30.60 -17.02 -47.10
CA LEU A 313 -31.59 -16.04 -47.62
C LEU A 313 -30.89 -15.14 -48.63
N SER A 314 -30.84 -15.65 -49.85
CA SER A 314 -30.77 -14.80 -51.05
C SER A 314 -31.50 -15.54 -52.15
N LYS A 315 -32.78 -15.25 -52.27
CA LYS A 315 -33.54 -15.37 -53.52
C LYS A 315 -34.43 -14.16 -53.55
N GLU A 316 -34.03 -13.15 -54.27
CA GLU A 316 -34.94 -12.24 -54.88
C GLU A 316 -35.52 -12.86 -56.11
N PRO A 317 -36.79 -12.70 -56.39
CA PRO A 317 -37.34 -12.80 -57.75
C PRO A 317 -37.32 -11.41 -58.40
N SER A 318 -36.63 -11.32 -59.52
CA SER A 318 -36.89 -10.34 -60.55
C SER A 318 -38.32 -10.52 -61.07
N GLU A 319 -39.09 -9.43 -61.17
CA GLU A 319 -39.95 -9.14 -62.31
C GLU A 319 -40.80 -7.87 -62.05
N LEU A 320 -40.69 -6.98 -62.98
CA LEU A 320 -41.50 -5.86 -63.52
C LEU A 320 -41.17 -4.47 -62.99
#